data_c482c7f8d34d2ee985f04d73a988aac4
#
_entry.id   c482c7f8d34d2ee985f04d73a988aac4
#
_cell.length_a   1.000
_cell.length_b   1.000
_cell.length_c   1.000
_cell.angle_alpha   90.00
_cell.angle_beta   90.00
_cell.angle_gamma   90.00
#
_symmetry.space_group_name_H-M   'P 1'
#
loop_
_entity.id
_entity.type
_entity.pdbx_description
1 polymer ?
#
loop_
_entity_poly.entity_id
_entity_poly.type
_entity_poly.pdbx_seq_one_letter_code
_entity_poly.pdbx_strand_id
1 'polypeptide(L)'
;MTLPAPAPDRAAIVTGASSGIGAEIARDLAGRGHQVVLVARTESKLAELAAELGDRAHVLPTDLSDAAARATLLERVEALGLVPEILVNNAGLSTLGPVHRSNPEAELNLVEVDVAAVVDLCSRFLPGMVERGRGAVLNVASMAAFQPLPGQATYGAAKSFVLSYTHSLSGELAGTGVTVTALCPGPVDTGFGEAAGFDRHDFETSLPSFMWVTASEVARAAVEGMDRGRVVVIPGALNRPAALFGRFAPRRLLVPLLARQHPGLR
;
A
#
# COMPACT_ATOMS: atom_id res chain seq x y z
N MET A 1 -4.80 -17.26 14.04
CA MET A 1 -5.38 -16.28 13.11
C MET A 1 -5.36 -14.93 13.78
N THR A 2 -4.73 -13.96 13.16
CA THR A 2 -4.61 -12.58 13.67
C THR A 2 -5.50 -11.58 12.92
N LEU A 3 -5.96 -11.97 11.72
CA LEU A 3 -6.95 -11.19 10.99
C LEU A 3 -8.30 -11.28 11.72
N PRO A 4 -8.98 -10.15 12.02
CA PRO A 4 -10.31 -10.17 12.60
C PRO A 4 -11.29 -11.01 11.77
N ALA A 5 -12.16 -11.77 12.43
CA ALA A 5 -13.18 -12.53 11.71
C ALA A 5 -14.23 -11.60 11.08
N PRO A 6 -14.76 -11.92 9.89
CA PRO A 6 -15.78 -11.10 9.25
C PRO A 6 -17.07 -11.06 10.08
N ALA A 7 -17.72 -9.89 10.09
CA ALA A 7 -19.01 -9.67 10.71
C ALA A 7 -19.79 -8.59 9.94
N PRO A 8 -21.13 -8.57 10.02
CA PRO A 8 -21.95 -7.67 9.22
C PRO A 8 -21.78 -6.18 9.58
N ASP A 9 -21.37 -5.90 10.81
CA ASP A 9 -21.15 -4.56 11.38
C ASP A 9 -19.65 -4.14 11.39
N ARG A 10 -18.76 -4.90 10.76
CA ARG A 10 -17.32 -4.68 10.79
C ARG A 10 -16.73 -4.63 9.40
N ALA A 11 -15.84 -3.67 9.18
CA ALA A 11 -15.32 -3.44 7.84
C ALA A 11 -13.79 -3.41 7.75
N ALA A 12 -13.34 -3.75 6.54
CA ALA A 12 -12.01 -3.48 6.04
C ALA A 12 -12.05 -2.21 5.17
N ILE A 13 -11.26 -1.22 5.53
CA ILE A 13 -11.09 0.02 4.77
C ILE A 13 -9.90 -0.17 3.83
N VAL A 14 -10.15 -0.06 2.51
CA VAL A 14 -9.11 -0.25 1.49
C VAL A 14 -8.90 1.04 0.72
N THR A 15 -7.75 1.67 0.92
CA THR A 15 -7.37 2.87 0.16
C THR A 15 -6.72 2.51 -1.18
N GLY A 16 -6.90 3.36 -2.19
CA GLY A 16 -6.46 3.06 -3.56
C GLY A 16 -7.20 1.88 -4.18
N ALA A 17 -8.46 1.64 -3.78
CA ALA A 17 -9.27 0.49 -4.19
C ALA A 17 -9.75 0.54 -5.65
N SER A 18 -9.51 1.65 -6.37
CA SER A 18 -10.02 1.83 -7.74
C SER A 18 -9.29 0.99 -8.80
N SER A 19 -8.16 0.36 -8.48
CA SER A 19 -7.38 -0.44 -9.42
C SER A 19 -6.29 -1.28 -8.73
N GLY A 20 -5.65 -2.15 -9.49
CA GLY A 20 -4.41 -2.83 -9.12
C GLY A 20 -4.50 -3.62 -7.82
N ILE A 21 -3.46 -3.53 -7.00
CA ILE A 21 -3.34 -4.29 -5.75
C ILE A 21 -4.49 -3.98 -4.77
N GLY A 22 -4.91 -2.71 -4.67
CA GLY A 22 -6.01 -2.32 -3.78
C GLY A 22 -7.34 -2.95 -4.15
N ALA A 23 -7.68 -2.98 -5.43
CA ALA A 23 -8.88 -3.64 -5.92
C ALA A 23 -8.85 -5.16 -5.64
N GLU A 24 -7.71 -5.81 -5.88
CA GLU A 24 -7.55 -7.24 -5.61
C GLU A 24 -7.60 -7.58 -4.11
N ILE A 25 -7.04 -6.72 -3.23
CA ILE A 25 -7.18 -6.88 -1.77
C ILE A 25 -8.65 -6.74 -1.36
N ALA A 26 -9.38 -5.77 -1.93
CA ALA A 26 -10.81 -5.63 -1.66
C ALA A 26 -11.60 -6.86 -2.09
N ARG A 27 -11.29 -7.45 -3.26
CA ARG A 27 -11.88 -8.73 -3.73
C ARG A 27 -11.59 -9.89 -2.79
N ASP A 28 -10.33 -10.05 -2.38
CA ASP A 28 -9.93 -11.14 -1.48
C ASP A 28 -10.64 -11.02 -0.13
N LEU A 29 -10.68 -9.82 0.48
CA LEU A 29 -11.36 -9.58 1.75
C LEU A 29 -12.88 -9.78 1.65
N ALA A 30 -13.52 -9.25 0.61
CA ALA A 30 -14.96 -9.46 0.37
C ALA A 30 -15.27 -10.95 0.12
N GLY A 31 -14.43 -11.66 -0.63
CA GLY A 31 -14.53 -13.10 -0.84
C GLY A 31 -14.40 -13.93 0.44
N ARG A 32 -13.71 -13.43 1.44
CA ARG A 32 -13.63 -14.01 2.80
C ARG A 32 -14.80 -13.61 3.71
N GLY A 33 -15.74 -12.80 3.22
CA GLY A 33 -16.95 -12.41 3.93
C GLY A 33 -16.88 -11.06 4.67
N HIS A 34 -15.79 -10.29 4.54
CA HIS A 34 -15.69 -8.96 5.14
C HIS A 34 -16.57 -7.94 4.41
N GLN A 35 -17.15 -7.00 5.15
CA GLN A 35 -17.58 -5.73 4.59
C GLN A 35 -16.33 -4.94 4.16
N VAL A 36 -16.35 -4.33 2.97
CA VAL A 36 -15.23 -3.55 2.45
C VAL A 36 -15.67 -2.12 2.15
N VAL A 37 -14.93 -1.16 2.68
CA VAL A 37 -15.09 0.25 2.36
C VAL A 37 -14.02 0.61 1.34
N LEU A 38 -14.46 0.95 0.14
CA LEU A 38 -13.61 1.25 -1.01
C LEU A 38 -13.30 2.76 -1.05
N VAL A 39 -12.03 3.11 -0.91
CA VAL A 39 -11.56 4.49 -0.82
C VAL A 39 -10.62 4.82 -1.97
N ALA A 40 -11.00 5.77 -2.81
CA ALA A 40 -10.15 6.38 -3.85
C ALA A 40 -10.81 7.67 -4.35
N ARG A 41 -10.13 8.42 -5.24
CA ARG A 41 -10.66 9.65 -5.81
C ARG A 41 -11.76 9.43 -6.87
N THR A 42 -11.62 8.37 -7.66
CA THR A 42 -12.48 8.12 -8.84
C THR A 42 -13.68 7.29 -8.43
N GLU A 43 -14.79 7.97 -8.15
CA GLU A 43 -16.04 7.34 -7.69
C GLU A 43 -16.59 6.30 -8.67
N SER A 44 -16.56 6.57 -9.98
CA SER A 44 -17.07 5.63 -10.99
C SER A 44 -16.37 4.26 -10.93
N LYS A 45 -15.03 4.25 -10.78
CA LYS A 45 -14.27 3.00 -10.66
C LYS A 45 -14.55 2.26 -9.35
N LEU A 46 -14.81 3.00 -8.26
CA LEU A 46 -15.22 2.40 -6.99
C LEU A 46 -16.62 1.79 -7.11
N ALA A 47 -17.54 2.47 -7.80
CA ALA A 47 -18.89 1.97 -8.04
C ALA A 47 -18.92 0.71 -8.91
N GLU A 48 -18.06 0.63 -9.94
CA GLU A 48 -17.87 -0.58 -10.74
C GLU A 48 -17.42 -1.76 -9.88
N LEU A 49 -16.41 -1.56 -9.03
CA LEU A 49 -15.94 -2.60 -8.12
C LEU A 49 -16.98 -2.95 -7.07
N ALA A 50 -17.72 -1.97 -6.53
CA ALA A 50 -18.79 -2.21 -5.58
C ALA A 50 -19.93 -3.03 -6.20
N ALA A 51 -20.31 -2.76 -7.45
CA ALA A 51 -21.30 -3.55 -8.18
C ALA A 51 -20.86 -5.03 -8.36
N GLU A 52 -19.56 -5.27 -8.56
CA GLU A 52 -18.99 -6.62 -8.62
C GLU A 52 -19.04 -7.34 -7.27
N LEU A 53 -18.73 -6.63 -6.18
CA LEU A 53 -18.64 -7.20 -4.82
C LEU A 53 -20.01 -7.31 -4.11
N GLY A 54 -21.03 -6.64 -4.62
CA GLY A 54 -22.40 -6.67 -4.08
C GLY A 54 -22.54 -5.96 -2.74
N ASP A 55 -23.48 -6.42 -1.92
CA ASP A 55 -23.90 -5.76 -0.68
C ASP A 55 -22.82 -5.63 0.40
N ARG A 56 -21.64 -6.21 0.18
CA ARG A 56 -20.50 -6.07 1.09
C ARG A 56 -19.60 -4.89 0.81
N ALA A 57 -19.84 -4.15 -0.27
CA ALA A 57 -18.98 -3.04 -0.68
C ALA A 57 -19.65 -1.70 -0.48
N HIS A 58 -18.92 -0.78 0.14
CA HIS A 58 -19.34 0.58 0.41
C HIS A 58 -18.37 1.55 -0.24
N VAL A 59 -18.87 2.54 -0.97
CA VAL A 59 -18.05 3.49 -1.72
C VAL A 59 -17.90 4.77 -0.92
N LEU A 60 -16.67 5.18 -0.61
CA LEU A 60 -16.34 6.44 0.03
C LEU A 60 -15.28 7.21 -0.79
N PRO A 61 -15.70 8.00 -1.79
CA PRO A 61 -14.79 8.82 -2.57
C PRO A 61 -14.02 9.78 -1.66
N THR A 62 -12.68 9.72 -1.72
CA THR A 62 -11.83 10.54 -0.85
C THR A 62 -10.50 10.81 -1.55
N ASP A 63 -10.10 12.08 -1.60
CA ASP A 63 -8.74 12.46 -1.99
C ASP A 63 -7.84 12.41 -0.75
N LEU A 64 -6.90 11.47 -0.75
CA LEU A 64 -5.98 11.30 0.37
C LEU A 64 -4.84 12.32 0.39
N SER A 65 -4.70 13.16 -0.63
CA SER A 65 -3.79 14.32 -0.58
C SER A 65 -4.39 15.47 0.23
N ASP A 66 -5.72 15.50 0.38
CA ASP A 66 -6.42 16.50 1.21
C ASP A 66 -6.51 16.04 2.67
N ALA A 67 -5.82 16.75 3.55
CA ALA A 67 -5.82 16.48 4.99
C ALA A 67 -7.21 16.62 5.63
N ALA A 68 -8.05 17.54 5.15
CA ALA A 68 -9.42 17.72 5.66
C ALA A 68 -10.29 16.52 5.26
N ALA A 69 -10.17 16.04 4.03
CA ALA A 69 -10.88 14.84 3.58
C ALA A 69 -10.45 13.59 4.36
N ARG A 70 -9.15 13.41 4.64
CA ARG A 70 -8.63 12.31 5.49
C ARG A 70 -9.22 12.38 6.90
N ALA A 71 -9.29 13.58 7.47
CA ALA A 71 -9.76 13.78 8.84
C ALA A 71 -11.19 13.28 9.07
N THR A 72 -12.04 13.30 8.06
CA THR A 72 -13.44 12.87 8.15
C THR A 72 -13.66 11.40 7.82
N LEU A 73 -12.64 10.67 7.33
CA LEU A 73 -12.84 9.33 6.81
C LEU A 73 -13.34 8.34 7.86
N LEU A 74 -12.79 8.37 9.08
CA LEU A 74 -13.23 7.50 10.17
C LEU A 74 -14.72 7.74 10.50
N GLU A 75 -15.11 8.97 10.71
CA GLU A 75 -16.52 9.36 10.98
C GLU A 75 -17.46 8.91 9.85
N ARG A 76 -17.04 9.06 8.61
CA ARG A 76 -17.82 8.61 7.43
C ARG A 76 -17.99 7.10 7.36
N VAL A 77 -16.99 6.32 7.80
CA VAL A 77 -17.10 4.85 7.94
C VAL A 77 -18.10 4.50 9.04
N GLU A 78 -18.01 5.16 10.19
CA GLU A 78 -18.90 4.93 11.33
C GLU A 78 -20.35 5.35 11.01
N ALA A 79 -20.55 6.38 10.20
CA ALA A 79 -21.87 6.79 9.72
C ALA A 79 -22.58 5.75 8.82
N LEU A 80 -21.81 4.78 8.25
CA LEU A 80 -22.37 3.62 7.57
C LEU A 80 -22.84 2.52 8.56
N GLY A 81 -22.68 2.72 9.86
CA GLY A 81 -22.93 1.69 10.87
C GLY A 81 -21.83 0.62 10.96
N LEU A 82 -20.64 0.91 10.44
CA LEU A 82 -19.54 -0.04 10.34
C LEU A 82 -18.42 0.30 11.33
N VAL A 83 -17.91 -0.72 12.00
CA VAL A 83 -16.72 -0.63 12.88
C VAL A 83 -15.48 -1.00 12.08
N PRO A 84 -14.49 -0.10 11.92
CA PRO A 84 -13.27 -0.42 11.20
C PRO A 84 -12.37 -1.36 12.04
N GLU A 85 -12.09 -2.55 11.51
CA GLU A 85 -11.21 -3.54 12.11
C GLU A 85 -9.99 -3.88 11.25
N ILE A 86 -10.06 -3.59 9.95
CA ILE A 86 -8.94 -3.76 9.03
C ILE A 86 -8.72 -2.42 8.32
N LEU A 87 -7.49 -1.93 8.33
CA LEU A 87 -7.07 -0.76 7.56
C LEU A 87 -6.00 -1.16 6.55
N VAL A 88 -6.26 -0.92 5.27
CA VAL A 88 -5.32 -1.15 4.17
C VAL A 88 -4.89 0.19 3.58
N ASN A 89 -3.72 0.66 3.96
CA ASN A 89 -3.05 1.82 3.39
C ASN A 89 -2.31 1.38 2.11
N ASN A 90 -3.06 1.33 1.00
CA ASN A 90 -2.53 0.89 -0.29
C ASN A 90 -2.43 2.04 -1.31
N ALA A 91 -3.19 3.11 -1.16
CA ALA A 91 -3.06 4.27 -2.04
C ALA A 91 -1.61 4.73 -2.11
N GLY A 92 -1.14 5.05 -3.29
CA GLY A 92 0.23 5.49 -3.51
C GLY A 92 0.41 6.10 -4.88
N LEU A 93 1.42 6.95 -4.98
CA LEU A 93 1.84 7.63 -6.19
C LEU A 93 3.31 7.35 -6.46
N SER A 94 3.76 7.66 -7.67
CA SER A 94 5.18 7.70 -8.00
C SER A 94 5.47 8.83 -8.96
N THR A 95 6.71 9.29 -8.94
CA THR A 95 7.28 10.22 -9.92
C THR A 95 8.45 9.55 -10.63
N LEU A 96 8.76 9.97 -11.84
CA LEU A 96 9.85 9.45 -12.65
C LEU A 96 10.79 10.57 -13.07
N GLY A 97 12.07 10.34 -12.94
CA GLY A 97 13.12 11.26 -13.38
C GLY A 97 13.93 11.83 -12.22
N PRO A 98 15.00 12.61 -12.55
CA PRO A 98 15.84 13.22 -11.54
C PRO A 98 15.13 14.42 -10.89
N VAL A 99 15.23 14.54 -9.57
CA VAL A 99 14.53 15.56 -8.77
C VAL A 99 14.77 17.00 -9.28
N HIS A 100 15.98 17.31 -9.79
CA HIS A 100 16.27 18.65 -10.33
C HIS A 100 15.52 19.01 -11.63
N ARG A 101 14.75 18.07 -12.19
CA ARG A 101 13.84 18.25 -13.34
C ARG A 101 12.42 17.89 -13.04
N SER A 102 12.11 17.47 -11.80
CA SER A 102 10.75 17.07 -11.42
C SER A 102 9.85 18.31 -11.19
N ASN A 103 8.55 18.06 -11.19
CA ASN A 103 7.56 19.02 -10.73
C ASN A 103 7.46 18.96 -9.18
N PRO A 104 7.77 20.06 -8.45
CA PRO A 104 7.75 20.08 -6.99
C PRO A 104 6.38 19.72 -6.40
N GLU A 105 5.28 20.14 -7.03
CA GLU A 105 3.93 19.84 -6.57
C GLU A 105 3.65 18.34 -6.66
N ALA A 106 4.11 17.67 -7.71
CA ALA A 106 3.96 16.21 -7.86
C ALA A 106 4.78 15.45 -6.82
N GLU A 107 6.00 15.90 -6.51
CA GLU A 107 6.84 15.31 -5.46
C GLU A 107 6.21 15.47 -4.08
N LEU A 108 5.68 16.66 -3.76
CA LEU A 108 5.00 16.92 -2.49
C LEU A 108 3.69 16.14 -2.39
N ASN A 109 2.90 16.07 -3.47
CA ASN A 109 1.67 15.28 -3.51
C ASN A 109 1.93 13.78 -3.27
N LEU A 110 3.06 13.26 -3.78
CA LEU A 110 3.49 11.91 -3.47
C LEU A 110 3.75 11.75 -1.96
N VAL A 111 4.43 12.69 -1.32
CA VAL A 111 4.69 12.64 0.13
C VAL A 111 3.38 12.71 0.93
N GLU A 112 2.42 13.55 0.50
CA GLU A 112 1.09 13.61 1.13
C GLU A 112 0.36 12.28 1.08
N VAL A 113 0.33 11.62 -0.07
CA VAL A 113 -0.40 10.36 -0.24
C VAL A 113 0.35 9.16 0.36
N ASP A 114 1.66 9.03 0.10
CA ASP A 114 2.42 7.84 0.44
C ASP A 114 2.97 7.86 1.88
N VAL A 115 3.04 9.04 2.52
CA VAL A 115 3.59 9.20 3.87
C VAL A 115 2.56 9.81 4.82
N ALA A 116 2.13 11.06 4.56
CA ALA A 116 1.26 11.78 5.47
C ALA A 116 -0.08 11.07 5.68
N ALA A 117 -0.70 10.57 4.59
CA ALA A 117 -1.96 9.83 4.68
C ALA A 117 -1.81 8.51 5.48
N VAL A 118 -0.70 7.79 5.31
CA VAL A 118 -0.45 6.55 6.07
C VAL A 118 -0.36 6.84 7.57
N VAL A 119 0.37 7.88 7.97
CA VAL A 119 0.50 8.29 9.37
C VAL A 119 -0.84 8.76 9.92
N ASP A 120 -1.54 9.63 9.22
CA ASP A 120 -2.82 10.22 9.64
C ASP A 120 -3.89 9.13 9.81
N LEU A 121 -4.07 8.25 8.82
CA LEU A 121 -5.03 7.15 8.92
C LEU A 121 -4.67 6.17 10.04
N CYS A 122 -3.42 5.77 10.19
CA CYS A 122 -3.01 4.93 11.32
C CYS A 122 -3.34 5.61 12.66
N SER A 123 -3.03 6.91 12.80
CA SER A 123 -3.27 7.65 14.05
C SER A 123 -4.76 7.78 14.40
N ARG A 124 -5.65 7.79 13.40
CA ARG A 124 -7.10 7.88 13.61
C ARG A 124 -7.77 6.54 13.87
N PHE A 125 -7.32 5.49 13.15
CA PHE A 125 -7.98 4.19 13.22
C PHE A 125 -7.45 3.28 14.34
N LEU A 126 -6.16 3.38 14.68
CA LEU A 126 -5.54 2.53 15.69
C LEU A 126 -6.14 2.70 17.11
N PRO A 127 -6.46 3.91 17.61
CA PRO A 127 -7.01 4.04 18.97
C PRO A 127 -8.23 3.17 19.21
N GLY A 128 -9.22 3.19 18.33
CA GLY A 128 -10.41 2.36 18.48
C GLY A 128 -10.12 0.86 18.31
N MET A 129 -9.16 0.47 17.46
CA MET A 129 -8.74 -0.93 17.35
C MET A 129 -8.06 -1.43 18.64
N VAL A 130 -7.18 -0.61 19.24
CA VAL A 130 -6.48 -0.92 20.49
C VAL A 130 -7.47 -1.00 21.66
N GLU A 131 -8.41 -0.07 21.76
CA GLU A 131 -9.45 -0.07 22.80
C GLU A 131 -10.29 -1.35 22.74
N ARG A 132 -10.62 -1.83 21.54
CA ARG A 132 -11.35 -3.10 21.35
C ARG A 132 -10.48 -4.34 21.47
N GLY A 133 -9.16 -4.18 21.61
CA GLY A 133 -8.20 -5.30 21.68
C GLY A 133 -8.16 -6.12 20.37
N ARG A 134 -8.55 -5.53 19.22
CA ARG A 134 -8.68 -6.25 17.95
C ARG A 134 -8.56 -5.31 16.75
N GLY A 135 -7.69 -5.66 15.81
CA GLY A 135 -7.52 -4.94 14.57
C GLY A 135 -6.35 -5.47 13.74
N ALA A 136 -6.32 -5.13 12.47
CA ALA A 136 -5.20 -5.42 11.57
C ALA A 136 -4.95 -4.25 10.62
N VAL A 137 -3.69 -3.85 10.48
CA VAL A 137 -3.27 -2.81 9.55
C VAL A 137 -2.33 -3.39 8.51
N LEU A 138 -2.57 -3.08 7.25
CA LEU A 138 -1.67 -3.34 6.13
C LEU A 138 -1.17 -2.01 5.56
N ASN A 139 0.14 -1.81 5.58
CA ASN A 139 0.78 -0.67 4.93
C ASN A 139 1.52 -1.15 3.68
N VAL A 140 1.15 -0.64 2.52
CA VAL A 140 1.79 -1.03 1.26
C VAL A 140 3.05 -0.19 1.04
N ALA A 141 4.19 -0.82 1.34
CA ALA A 141 5.52 -0.35 1.02
C ALA A 141 5.91 -0.78 -0.43
N SER A 142 7.12 -1.21 -0.65
CA SER A 142 7.65 -1.71 -1.92
C SER A 142 8.98 -2.40 -1.70
N MET A 143 9.46 -3.20 -2.63
CA MET A 143 10.86 -3.61 -2.69
C MET A 143 11.82 -2.41 -2.80
N ALA A 144 11.36 -1.28 -3.35
CA ALA A 144 12.07 0.00 -3.34
C ALA A 144 12.44 0.50 -1.93
N ALA A 145 11.76 0.02 -0.89
CA ALA A 145 12.06 0.36 0.51
C ALA A 145 13.41 -0.20 1.02
N PHE A 146 13.97 -1.19 0.37
CA PHE A 146 15.20 -1.85 0.83
C PHE A 146 16.48 -1.26 0.24
N GLN A 147 16.38 -0.36 -0.73
CA GLN A 147 17.53 0.22 -1.42
C GLN A 147 17.26 1.65 -1.89
N PRO A 148 18.30 2.47 -2.12
CA PRO A 148 18.15 3.74 -2.85
C PRO A 148 17.58 3.50 -4.25
N LEU A 149 16.76 4.44 -4.73
CA LEU A 149 16.14 4.36 -6.04
C LEU A 149 16.42 5.66 -6.84
N PRO A 150 17.62 5.81 -7.43
CA PRO A 150 17.91 6.94 -8.31
C PRO A 150 16.91 7.00 -9.48
N GLY A 151 16.37 8.19 -9.77
CA GLY A 151 15.30 8.35 -10.77
C GLY A 151 13.88 8.25 -10.22
N GLN A 152 13.73 7.82 -8.95
CA GLN A 152 12.49 7.83 -8.17
C GLN A 152 12.82 8.08 -6.70
N ALA A 153 13.60 9.13 -6.42
CA ALA A 153 14.18 9.36 -5.09
C ALA A 153 13.09 9.52 -4.00
N THR A 154 12.08 10.34 -4.26
CA THR A 154 10.98 10.61 -3.33
C THR A 154 10.15 9.34 -3.08
N TYR A 155 9.83 8.58 -4.14
CA TYR A 155 9.12 7.31 -4.01
C TYR A 155 9.89 6.29 -3.16
N GLY A 156 11.18 6.07 -3.47
CA GLY A 156 12.02 5.15 -2.70
C GLY A 156 12.14 5.55 -1.23
N ALA A 157 12.27 6.84 -0.95
CA ALA A 157 12.30 7.39 0.42
C ALA A 157 10.95 7.20 1.13
N ALA A 158 9.83 7.50 0.48
CA ALA A 158 8.48 7.30 1.03
C ALA A 158 8.22 5.83 1.38
N LYS A 159 8.58 4.90 0.50
CA LYS A 159 8.39 3.46 0.76
C LYS A 159 9.33 2.93 1.86
N SER A 160 10.53 3.51 1.99
CA SER A 160 11.44 3.22 3.12
C SER A 160 10.86 3.74 4.44
N PHE A 161 10.25 4.94 4.43
CA PHE A 161 9.51 5.46 5.58
C PHE A 161 8.40 4.50 6.00
N VAL A 162 7.53 4.08 5.09
CA VAL A 162 6.39 3.18 5.37
C VAL A 162 6.88 1.86 5.97
N LEU A 163 7.95 1.28 5.44
CA LEU A 163 8.52 0.05 5.99
C LEU A 163 9.05 0.25 7.42
N SER A 164 9.82 1.32 7.66
CA SER A 164 10.36 1.64 8.98
C SER A 164 9.27 1.96 10.00
N TYR A 165 8.28 2.76 9.59
CA TYR A 165 7.11 3.10 10.39
C TYR A 165 6.32 1.85 10.80
N THR A 166 6.08 0.93 9.87
CA THR A 166 5.38 -0.33 10.15
C THR A 166 6.14 -1.21 11.14
N HIS A 167 7.48 -1.28 11.04
CA HIS A 167 8.30 -1.99 12.02
C HIS A 167 8.17 -1.38 13.43
N SER A 168 8.19 -0.05 13.54
CA SER A 168 8.03 0.64 14.82
C SER A 168 6.64 0.39 15.40
N LEU A 169 5.59 0.55 14.60
CA LEU A 169 4.22 0.24 15.02
C LEU A 169 4.05 -1.21 15.50
N SER A 170 4.75 -2.17 14.90
CA SER A 170 4.64 -3.56 15.33
C SER A 170 5.16 -3.77 16.75
N GLY A 171 6.15 -2.99 17.17
CA GLY A 171 6.65 -2.97 18.54
C GLY A 171 5.68 -2.28 19.50
N GLU A 172 5.14 -1.13 19.11
CA GLU A 172 4.19 -0.35 19.92
C GLU A 172 2.86 -1.08 20.15
N LEU A 173 2.41 -1.87 19.18
CA LEU A 173 1.16 -2.63 19.24
C LEU A 173 1.30 -4.01 19.90
N ALA A 174 2.51 -4.38 20.34
CA ALA A 174 2.72 -5.66 20.99
C ALA A 174 1.85 -5.82 22.25
N GLY A 175 1.08 -6.91 22.30
CA GLY A 175 0.17 -7.20 23.42
C GLY A 175 -1.18 -6.49 23.38
N THR A 176 -1.44 -5.59 22.42
CA THR A 176 -2.72 -4.87 22.29
C THR A 176 -3.83 -5.65 21.60
N GLY A 177 -3.51 -6.78 20.98
CA GLY A 177 -4.45 -7.53 20.11
C GLY A 177 -4.55 -6.96 18.67
N VAL A 178 -3.81 -5.89 18.35
CA VAL A 178 -3.74 -5.29 17.00
C VAL A 178 -2.45 -5.69 16.33
N THR A 179 -2.53 -6.06 15.04
CA THR A 179 -1.36 -6.41 14.22
C THR A 179 -1.12 -5.41 13.11
N VAL A 180 0.14 -5.27 12.69
CA VAL A 180 0.50 -4.44 11.54
C VAL A 180 1.45 -5.19 10.62
N THR A 181 1.23 -5.06 9.31
CA THR A 181 1.97 -5.73 8.24
C THR A 181 2.45 -4.71 7.21
N ALA A 182 3.72 -4.75 6.85
CA ALA A 182 4.26 -4.08 5.66
C ALA A 182 4.21 -5.05 4.47
N LEU A 183 3.49 -4.69 3.43
CA LEU A 183 3.54 -5.38 2.15
C LEU A 183 4.60 -4.74 1.27
N CYS A 184 5.57 -5.52 0.81
CA CYS A 184 6.68 -5.04 -0.02
C CYS A 184 6.66 -5.77 -1.38
N PRO A 185 5.75 -5.43 -2.31
CA PRO A 185 5.70 -6.07 -3.61
C PRO A 185 6.92 -5.70 -4.46
N GLY A 186 7.30 -6.62 -5.35
CA GLY A 186 8.14 -6.37 -6.50
C GLY A 186 7.36 -5.67 -7.62
N PRO A 187 7.81 -5.77 -8.87
CA PRO A 187 7.07 -5.23 -10.00
C PRO A 187 5.75 -5.99 -10.18
N VAL A 188 4.67 -5.22 -10.40
CA VAL A 188 3.30 -5.72 -10.60
C VAL A 188 2.69 -4.96 -11.76
N ASP A 189 2.11 -5.67 -12.71
CA ASP A 189 1.38 -5.04 -13.83
C ASP A 189 0.01 -4.57 -13.34
N THR A 190 -0.10 -3.26 -13.07
CA THR A 190 -1.32 -2.64 -12.49
C THR A 190 -1.65 -1.28 -13.09
N GLY A 191 -0.96 -0.85 -14.14
CA GLY A 191 -1.04 0.53 -14.62
C GLY A 191 -0.34 1.57 -13.72
N PHE A 192 0.24 1.15 -12.59
CA PHE A 192 0.96 2.05 -11.68
C PHE A 192 2.22 2.64 -12.33
N GLY A 193 2.95 1.86 -13.12
CA GLY A 193 4.12 2.33 -13.86
C GLY A 193 3.74 3.39 -14.89
N GLU A 194 2.69 3.18 -15.66
CA GLU A 194 2.19 4.15 -16.64
C GLU A 194 1.73 5.45 -15.95
N ALA A 195 1.01 5.34 -14.83
CA ALA A 195 0.61 6.50 -14.03
C ALA A 195 1.80 7.28 -13.44
N ALA A 196 2.93 6.63 -13.21
CA ALA A 196 4.18 7.23 -12.77
C ALA A 196 4.99 7.89 -13.92
N GLY A 197 4.55 7.69 -15.17
CA GLY A 197 5.22 8.24 -16.36
C GLY A 197 6.21 7.30 -17.02
N PHE A 198 6.24 6.01 -16.66
CA PHE A 198 7.02 5.03 -17.40
C PHE A 198 6.38 4.73 -18.74
N ASP A 199 7.19 4.62 -19.79
CA ASP A 199 6.79 3.91 -21.00
C ASP A 199 6.56 2.43 -20.65
N ARG A 200 5.48 1.85 -21.19
CA ARG A 200 5.11 0.46 -20.86
C ARG A 200 6.21 -0.53 -21.21
N HIS A 201 6.82 -0.38 -22.38
CA HIS A 201 7.89 -1.27 -22.83
C HIS A 201 9.14 -1.13 -21.96
N ASP A 202 9.53 0.11 -21.60
CA ASP A 202 10.67 0.37 -20.72
C ASP A 202 10.42 -0.18 -19.31
N PHE A 203 9.19 -0.10 -18.80
CA PHE A 203 8.82 -0.64 -17.51
C PHE A 203 8.89 -2.16 -17.52
N GLU A 204 8.27 -2.83 -18.51
CA GLU A 204 8.27 -4.29 -18.65
C GLU A 204 9.68 -4.88 -18.83
N THR A 205 10.58 -4.17 -19.52
CA THR A 205 11.95 -4.61 -19.79
C THR A 205 12.97 -4.19 -18.74
N SER A 206 12.61 -3.27 -17.83
CA SER A 206 13.52 -2.75 -16.79
C SER A 206 13.91 -3.78 -15.74
N LEU A 207 13.09 -4.82 -15.55
CA LEU A 207 13.29 -5.85 -14.53
C LEU A 207 13.09 -7.25 -15.14
N PRO A 208 13.83 -8.25 -14.64
CA PRO A 208 13.68 -9.63 -15.11
C PRO A 208 12.24 -10.15 -14.94
N SER A 209 11.74 -10.87 -15.93
CA SER A 209 10.37 -11.39 -15.96
C SER A 209 10.00 -12.27 -14.75
N PHE A 210 10.95 -12.98 -14.16
CA PHE A 210 10.73 -13.83 -12.98
C PHE A 210 10.46 -13.05 -11.69
N MET A 211 10.69 -11.73 -11.67
CA MET A 211 10.39 -10.87 -10.51
C MET A 211 8.94 -10.37 -10.53
N TRP A 212 8.29 -10.44 -11.68
CA TRP A 212 6.92 -9.98 -11.84
C TRP A 212 5.93 -10.92 -11.16
N VAL A 213 4.97 -10.35 -10.48
CA VAL A 213 3.87 -11.05 -9.81
C VAL A 213 2.55 -10.38 -10.19
N THR A 214 1.48 -11.15 -10.22
CA THR A 214 0.16 -10.60 -10.51
C THR A 214 -0.41 -9.86 -9.29
N ALA A 215 -1.29 -8.87 -9.53
CA ALA A 215 -1.94 -8.14 -8.44
C ALA A 215 -2.74 -9.06 -7.51
N SER A 216 -3.36 -10.11 -8.05
CA SER A 216 -4.11 -11.10 -7.25
C SER A 216 -3.21 -11.97 -6.39
N GLU A 217 -2.03 -12.38 -6.88
CA GLU A 217 -1.04 -13.10 -6.07
C GLU A 217 -0.50 -12.22 -4.93
N VAL A 218 -0.27 -10.93 -5.21
CA VAL A 218 0.18 -9.95 -4.21
C VAL A 218 -0.90 -9.76 -3.15
N ALA A 219 -2.16 -9.58 -3.54
CA ALA A 219 -3.29 -9.41 -2.63
C ALA A 219 -3.47 -10.64 -1.72
N ARG A 220 -3.48 -11.83 -2.29
CA ARG A 220 -3.56 -13.07 -1.53
C ARG A 220 -2.41 -13.21 -0.52
N ALA A 221 -1.17 -12.95 -0.96
CA ALA A 221 -0.01 -13.02 -0.07
C ALA A 221 -0.10 -11.97 1.06
N ALA A 222 -0.64 -10.79 0.78
CA ALA A 222 -0.86 -9.73 1.76
C ALA A 222 -1.85 -10.17 2.84
N VAL A 223 -3.05 -10.61 2.45
CA VAL A 223 -4.12 -11.02 3.37
C VAL A 223 -3.71 -12.26 4.18
N GLU A 224 -3.08 -13.26 3.54
CA GLU A 224 -2.51 -14.40 4.28
C GLU A 224 -1.38 -13.99 5.24
N GLY A 225 -0.58 -12.99 4.86
CA GLY A 225 0.47 -12.47 5.72
C GLY A 225 -0.09 -11.79 6.96
N MET A 226 -1.12 -10.96 6.80
CA MET A 226 -1.88 -10.36 7.90
C MET A 226 -2.47 -11.43 8.82
N ASP A 227 -3.11 -12.46 8.25
CA ASP A 227 -3.74 -13.55 9.02
C ASP A 227 -2.73 -14.37 9.84
N ARG A 228 -1.49 -14.43 9.37
CA ARG A 228 -0.36 -15.08 10.09
C ARG A 228 0.40 -14.12 11.00
N GLY A 229 -0.01 -12.87 11.16
CA GLY A 229 0.67 -11.86 11.96
C GLY A 229 2.09 -11.52 11.50
N ARG A 230 2.37 -11.63 10.22
CA ARG A 230 3.70 -11.31 9.68
C ARG A 230 3.89 -9.80 9.62
N VAL A 231 4.98 -9.31 10.20
CA VAL A 231 5.33 -7.89 10.14
C VAL A 231 5.73 -7.44 8.73
N VAL A 232 6.38 -8.33 7.96
CA VAL A 232 6.78 -8.03 6.57
C VAL A 232 6.37 -9.17 5.64
N VAL A 233 5.76 -8.81 4.52
CA VAL A 233 5.38 -9.72 3.44
C VAL A 233 6.02 -9.25 2.14
N ILE A 234 6.83 -10.11 1.52
CA ILE A 234 7.44 -9.89 0.21
C ILE A 234 6.91 -10.98 -0.73
N PRO A 235 5.95 -10.66 -1.63
CA PRO A 235 5.44 -11.59 -2.61
C PRO A 235 6.49 -11.99 -3.65
N GLY A 236 6.43 -13.23 -4.12
CA GLY A 236 7.42 -13.78 -5.05
C GLY A 236 8.66 -14.34 -4.36
N ALA A 237 8.98 -15.60 -4.64
CA ALA A 237 10.06 -16.32 -3.94
C ALA A 237 11.44 -15.68 -4.18
N LEU A 238 11.67 -15.17 -5.40
CA LEU A 238 12.94 -14.55 -5.80
C LEU A 238 13.05 -13.07 -5.38
N ASN A 239 11.95 -12.42 -5.05
CA ASN A 239 11.95 -11.04 -4.57
C ASN A 239 12.55 -10.93 -3.15
N ARG A 240 12.43 -11.98 -2.32
CA ARG A 240 12.99 -11.99 -0.96
C ARG A 240 14.51 -11.87 -0.93
N PRO A 241 15.30 -12.72 -1.64
CA PRO A 241 16.75 -12.57 -1.67
C PRO A 241 17.19 -11.25 -2.33
N ALA A 242 16.46 -10.75 -3.34
CA ALA A 242 16.74 -9.45 -3.95
C ALA A 242 16.56 -8.27 -2.95
N ALA A 243 15.50 -8.29 -2.15
CA ALA A 243 15.30 -7.31 -1.08
C ALA A 243 16.41 -7.35 -0.03
N LEU A 244 16.82 -8.56 0.36
CA LEU A 244 17.90 -8.76 1.32
C LEU A 244 19.23 -8.22 0.77
N PHE A 245 19.55 -8.52 -0.49
CA PHE A 245 20.71 -7.96 -1.17
C PHE A 245 20.66 -6.44 -1.19
N GLY A 246 19.53 -5.85 -1.62
CA GLY A 246 19.34 -4.39 -1.64
C GLY A 246 19.55 -3.74 -0.26
N ARG A 247 19.17 -4.41 0.81
CA ARG A 247 19.33 -3.93 2.20
C ARG A 247 20.81 -3.88 2.65
N PHE A 248 21.61 -4.88 2.32
CA PHE A 248 22.96 -5.04 2.85
C PHE A 248 24.08 -4.62 1.88
N ALA A 249 23.77 -4.46 0.59
CA ALA A 249 24.76 -4.05 -0.40
C ALA A 249 25.39 -2.68 -0.08
N PRO A 250 26.71 -2.53 -0.22
CA PRO A 250 27.38 -1.24 -0.01
C PRO A 250 26.81 -0.15 -0.92
N ARG A 251 26.25 0.91 -0.35
CA ARG A 251 25.58 2.00 -1.09
C ARG A 251 26.46 2.63 -2.17
N ARG A 252 27.76 2.77 -1.90
CA ARG A 252 28.74 3.33 -2.85
C ARG A 252 28.86 2.53 -4.16
N LEU A 253 28.53 1.24 -4.15
CA LEU A 253 28.53 0.37 -5.34
C LEU A 253 27.13 0.26 -5.95
N LEU A 254 26.11 0.14 -5.10
CA LEU A 254 24.73 -0.08 -5.52
C LEU A 254 24.15 1.16 -6.22
N VAL A 255 24.34 2.38 -5.67
CA VAL A 255 23.75 3.60 -6.21
C VAL A 255 24.19 3.88 -7.65
N PRO A 256 25.49 3.85 -8.02
CA PRO A 256 25.90 4.06 -9.41
C PRO A 256 25.39 2.97 -10.36
N LEU A 257 25.28 1.72 -9.88
CA LEU A 257 24.74 0.64 -10.68
C LEU A 257 23.26 0.86 -11.01
N LEU A 258 22.46 1.16 -10.00
CA LEU A 258 21.03 1.44 -10.16
C LEU A 258 20.79 2.69 -11.01
N ALA A 259 21.56 3.75 -10.83
CA ALA A 259 21.45 4.98 -11.62
C ALA A 259 21.70 4.74 -13.11
N ARG A 260 22.63 3.85 -13.48
CA ARG A 260 22.89 3.50 -14.89
C ARG A 260 21.79 2.71 -15.54
N GLN A 261 21.04 1.93 -14.77
CA GLN A 261 20.02 1.03 -15.28
C GLN A 261 18.62 1.65 -15.26
N HIS A 262 18.40 2.71 -14.47
CA HIS A 262 17.08 3.29 -14.27
C HIS A 262 16.59 4.08 -15.50
N PRO A 263 15.40 3.75 -16.08
CA PRO A 263 14.88 4.39 -17.28
C PRO A 263 14.72 5.92 -17.13
N GLY A 264 14.27 6.38 -15.97
CA GLY A 264 14.07 7.80 -15.69
C GLY A 264 15.34 8.66 -15.62
N LEU A 265 16.53 8.07 -15.82
CA LEU A 265 17.82 8.78 -15.83
C LEU A 265 18.55 8.68 -17.18
N ARG A 266 17.92 8.04 -18.16
CA ARG A 266 18.43 7.93 -19.55
C ARG A 266 18.01 9.10 -20.41
#